data_837082759923889b82332a5e61beede5
#
_entry.id   837082759923889b82332a5e61beede5
#
_cell.length_a   1.000
_cell.length_b   1.000
_cell.length_c   1.000
_cell.angle_alpha   90.00
_cell.angle_beta   90.00
_cell.angle_gamma   90.00
#
_symmetry.space_group_name_H-M   'P 1'
#
loop_
_entity.id
_entity.type
_entity.pdbx_description
1 polymer ?
#
loop_
_entity_poly.entity_id
_entity_poly.type
_entity_poly.pdbx_seq_one_letter_code
_entity_poly.pdbx_strand_id
1 'polypeptide(L)'
;MAYKCNVADFEQTKETVAAIKNDLGNIGILVNNAGITRDDLLMKMSEEAFDAVMNTNLKGCFNTIRHASRYFLKQRSGKIVNLSSVSGVMGNAGQANYSAAKAGVIGLTKSVAKELSSRGINCNAIAPGFIETEMTAAMTDKAKEATIAMIPLGRTGQTSDIAKAVLFLASDMSDYITGQILSVDGGMAI
;
A
#
# COMPACT_ATOMS: atom_id res chain seq x y z
N MET A 1 13.08 -16.54 -2.79
CA MET A 1 12.03 -17.49 -2.39
C MET A 1 10.66 -16.88 -2.65
N ALA A 2 9.65 -17.68 -2.99
CA ALA A 2 8.28 -17.24 -3.18
C ALA A 2 7.33 -18.06 -2.29
N TYR A 3 6.35 -17.39 -1.68
CA TYR A 3 5.34 -18.02 -0.82
C TYR A 3 3.95 -17.64 -1.33
N LYS A 4 3.07 -18.63 -1.48
CA LYS A 4 1.68 -18.37 -1.81
C LYS A 4 0.93 -17.99 -0.54
N CYS A 5 0.31 -16.80 -0.52
CA CYS A 5 -0.42 -16.28 0.63
C CYS A 5 -1.64 -15.46 0.19
N ASN A 6 -2.80 -15.77 0.75
CA ASN A 6 -3.93 -14.86 0.71
C ASN A 6 -3.82 -13.91 1.91
N VAL A 7 -3.43 -12.66 1.67
CA VAL A 7 -3.26 -11.67 2.74
C VAL A 7 -4.55 -11.34 3.51
N ALA A 8 -5.72 -11.57 2.91
CA ALA A 8 -7.01 -11.40 3.57
C ALA A 8 -7.27 -12.48 4.65
N ASP A 9 -6.59 -13.63 4.57
CA ASP A 9 -6.68 -14.71 5.55
C ASP A 9 -5.67 -14.49 6.67
N PHE A 10 -6.17 -14.32 7.89
CA PHE A 10 -5.35 -13.98 9.06
C PHE A 10 -4.39 -15.11 9.47
N GLU A 11 -4.88 -16.36 9.52
CA GLU A 11 -4.04 -17.50 9.93
C GLU A 11 -3.04 -17.87 8.83
N GLN A 12 -3.43 -17.89 7.56
CA GLN A 12 -2.52 -18.11 6.45
C GLN A 12 -1.39 -17.07 6.42
N THR A 13 -1.72 -15.78 6.66
CA THR A 13 -0.73 -14.71 6.76
C THR A 13 0.25 -14.96 7.90
N LYS A 14 -0.23 -15.38 9.06
CA LYS A 14 0.59 -15.73 10.24
C LYS A 14 1.58 -16.85 9.92
N GLU A 15 1.08 -17.94 9.34
CA GLU A 15 1.89 -19.09 8.95
C GLU A 15 2.97 -18.70 7.92
N THR A 16 2.57 -17.92 6.90
CA THR A 16 3.48 -17.46 5.85
C THR A 16 4.58 -16.57 6.41
N VAL A 17 4.25 -15.58 7.24
CA VAL A 17 5.26 -14.70 7.87
C VAL A 17 6.20 -15.50 8.78
N ALA A 18 5.69 -16.50 9.48
CA ALA A 18 6.52 -17.38 10.31
C ALA A 18 7.48 -18.24 9.46
N ALA A 19 7.01 -18.79 8.33
CA ALA A 19 7.83 -19.54 7.39
C ALA A 19 8.95 -18.66 6.79
N ILE A 20 8.61 -17.45 6.31
CA ILE A 20 9.58 -16.48 5.80
C ILE A 20 10.68 -16.19 6.83
N LYS A 21 10.28 -15.94 8.09
CA LYS A 21 11.24 -15.70 9.18
C LYS A 21 12.15 -16.89 9.44
N ASN A 22 11.61 -18.10 9.40
CA ASN A 22 12.40 -19.32 9.62
C ASN A 22 13.42 -19.54 8.50
N ASP A 23 13.01 -19.32 7.24
CA ASP A 23 13.83 -19.58 6.07
C ASP A 23 14.90 -18.50 5.85
N LEU A 24 14.59 -17.23 6.13
CA LEU A 24 15.49 -16.10 5.92
C LEU A 24 16.27 -15.68 7.19
N GLY A 25 15.95 -16.26 8.35
CA GLY A 25 16.55 -15.92 9.64
C GLY A 25 16.06 -14.58 10.22
N ASN A 26 15.79 -13.57 9.38
CA ASN A 26 15.33 -12.26 9.83
C ASN A 26 14.42 -11.58 8.80
N ILE A 27 13.55 -10.67 9.25
CA ILE A 27 12.73 -9.80 8.41
C ILE A 27 13.09 -8.37 8.79
N GLY A 28 13.72 -7.62 7.89
CA GLY A 28 14.09 -6.21 8.13
C GLY A 28 13.10 -5.22 7.54
N ILE A 29 12.46 -5.59 6.43
CA ILE A 29 11.58 -4.71 5.65
C ILE A 29 10.29 -5.46 5.32
N LEU A 30 9.15 -4.77 5.47
CA LEU A 30 7.84 -5.23 5.01
C LEU A 30 7.28 -4.21 4.02
N VAL A 31 7.01 -4.66 2.78
CA VAL A 31 6.33 -3.84 1.77
C VAL A 31 4.94 -4.44 1.51
N ASN A 32 3.91 -3.69 1.87
CA ASN A 32 2.52 -4.07 1.65
C ASN A 32 2.03 -3.51 0.31
N ASN A 33 2.19 -4.30 -0.74
CA ASN A 33 1.81 -3.95 -2.11
C ASN A 33 0.56 -4.69 -2.61
N ALA A 34 0.20 -5.82 -2.01
CA ALA A 34 -0.95 -6.61 -2.43
C ALA A 34 -2.24 -5.76 -2.43
N GLY A 35 -3.00 -5.82 -3.51
CA GLY A 35 -4.23 -5.07 -3.64
C GLY A 35 -5.02 -5.45 -4.88
N ILE A 36 -6.32 -5.22 -4.82
CA ILE A 36 -7.27 -5.44 -5.92
C ILE A 36 -8.16 -4.22 -6.08
N THR A 37 -8.78 -4.10 -7.25
CA THR A 37 -9.89 -3.19 -7.52
C THR A 37 -11.15 -3.99 -7.87
N ARG A 38 -12.31 -3.43 -7.54
CA ARG A 38 -13.65 -3.89 -7.96
C ARG A 38 -14.49 -2.63 -8.12
N ASP A 39 -14.20 -1.91 -9.21
CA ASP A 39 -14.73 -0.58 -9.46
C ASP A 39 -16.16 -0.68 -9.99
N ASP A 40 -17.06 0.10 -9.40
CA ASP A 40 -18.43 0.31 -9.89
C ASP A 40 -18.98 1.61 -9.27
N LEU A 41 -20.03 2.17 -9.90
CA LEU A 41 -20.75 3.29 -9.32
C LEU A 41 -21.35 2.88 -7.97
N LEU A 42 -21.36 3.80 -7.00
CA LEU A 42 -21.84 3.52 -5.64
C LEU A 42 -23.19 2.79 -5.58
N MET A 43 -24.13 3.21 -6.44
CA MET A 43 -25.48 2.61 -6.50
C MET A 43 -25.52 1.18 -7.05
N LYS A 44 -24.42 0.73 -7.71
CA LYS A 44 -24.32 -0.61 -8.31
C LYS A 44 -23.29 -1.49 -7.61
N MET A 45 -22.45 -0.91 -6.77
CA MET A 45 -21.40 -1.63 -6.06
C MET A 45 -22.02 -2.67 -5.13
N SER A 46 -21.70 -3.94 -5.32
CA SER A 46 -22.19 -5.01 -4.45
C SER A 46 -21.43 -5.05 -3.13
N GLU A 47 -22.05 -5.62 -2.09
CA GLU A 47 -21.43 -5.86 -0.79
C GLU A 47 -20.17 -6.74 -0.93
N GLU A 48 -20.23 -7.79 -1.76
CA GLU A 48 -19.12 -8.69 -2.01
C GLU A 48 -17.94 -7.97 -2.67
N ALA A 49 -18.21 -7.04 -3.60
CA ALA A 49 -17.15 -6.23 -4.23
C ALA A 49 -16.51 -5.27 -3.22
N PHE A 50 -17.32 -4.66 -2.36
CA PHE A 50 -16.84 -3.81 -1.28
C PHE A 50 -15.97 -4.60 -0.30
N ASP A 51 -16.47 -5.71 0.22
CA ASP A 51 -15.79 -6.55 1.20
C ASP A 51 -14.51 -7.17 0.66
N ALA A 52 -14.50 -7.64 -0.60
CA ALA A 52 -13.30 -8.19 -1.22
C ALA A 52 -12.16 -7.16 -1.23
N VAL A 53 -12.45 -5.90 -1.58
CA VAL A 53 -11.46 -4.82 -1.60
C VAL A 53 -11.03 -4.45 -0.20
N MET A 54 -11.94 -4.29 0.75
CA MET A 54 -11.61 -4.00 2.16
C MET A 54 -10.77 -5.11 2.79
N ASN A 55 -11.14 -6.37 2.57
CA ASN A 55 -10.44 -7.52 3.12
C ASN A 55 -9.03 -7.67 2.54
N THR A 56 -8.84 -7.43 1.24
CA THR A 56 -7.52 -7.56 0.63
C THR A 56 -6.65 -6.35 0.91
N ASN A 57 -7.14 -5.14 0.62
CA ASN A 57 -6.30 -3.95 0.60
C ASN A 57 -6.02 -3.38 1.99
N LEU A 58 -7.01 -3.43 2.90
CA LEU A 58 -6.88 -2.87 4.25
C LEU A 58 -6.60 -3.95 5.29
N LYS A 59 -7.47 -4.95 5.40
CA LYS A 59 -7.29 -6.03 6.37
C LYS A 59 -6.03 -6.85 6.08
N GLY A 60 -5.72 -7.11 4.79
CA GLY A 60 -4.50 -7.78 4.39
C GLY A 60 -3.24 -7.02 4.83
N CYS A 61 -3.23 -5.70 4.66
CA CYS A 61 -2.16 -4.84 5.17
C CYS A 61 -2.03 -4.94 6.71
N PHE A 62 -3.16 -4.89 7.43
CA PHE A 62 -3.18 -5.10 8.89
C PHE A 62 -2.63 -6.48 9.26
N ASN A 63 -3.05 -7.56 8.60
CA ASN A 63 -2.62 -8.92 8.92
C ASN A 63 -1.10 -9.08 8.81
N THR A 64 -0.52 -8.61 7.71
CA THR A 64 0.94 -8.70 7.49
C THR A 64 1.71 -7.88 8.52
N ILE A 65 1.28 -6.65 8.81
CA ILE A 65 1.89 -5.80 9.85
C ILE A 65 1.78 -6.48 11.21
N ARG A 66 0.59 -6.96 11.58
CA ARG A 66 0.33 -7.61 12.87
C ARG A 66 1.24 -8.80 13.13
N HIS A 67 1.48 -9.62 12.10
CA HIS A 67 2.32 -10.81 12.24
C HIS A 67 3.82 -10.52 12.13
N ALA A 68 4.24 -9.54 11.33
CA ALA A 68 5.63 -9.11 11.23
C ALA A 68 6.09 -8.30 12.45
N SER A 69 5.21 -7.50 13.06
CA SER A 69 5.54 -6.59 14.17
C SER A 69 6.22 -7.29 15.35
N ARG A 70 5.84 -8.52 15.70
CA ARG A 70 6.47 -9.28 16.78
C ARG A 70 7.96 -9.52 16.55
N TYR A 71 8.38 -9.67 15.30
CA TYR A 71 9.78 -9.88 14.92
C TYR A 71 10.53 -8.55 14.95
N PHE A 72 9.94 -7.49 14.39
CA PHE A 72 10.49 -6.15 14.44
C PHE A 72 10.69 -5.66 15.88
N LEU A 73 9.70 -5.87 16.76
CA LEU A 73 9.78 -5.52 18.18
C LEU A 73 10.92 -6.24 18.90
N LYS A 74 11.12 -7.54 18.59
CA LYS A 74 12.23 -8.32 19.16
C LYS A 74 13.58 -7.86 18.65
N GLN A 75 13.68 -7.48 17.39
CA GLN A 75 14.90 -6.95 16.75
C GLN A 75 15.20 -5.52 17.17
N ARG A 76 14.18 -4.76 17.59
CA ARG A 76 14.23 -3.30 17.79
C ARG A 76 14.67 -2.56 16.53
N SER A 77 14.23 -3.05 15.39
CA SER A 77 14.52 -2.49 14.06
C SER A 77 13.52 -3.00 13.04
N GLY A 78 13.10 -2.17 12.11
CA GLY A 78 12.24 -2.55 10.99
C GLY A 78 11.73 -1.37 10.19
N LYS A 79 11.47 -1.62 8.92
CA LYS A 79 10.85 -0.66 7.99
C LYS A 79 9.57 -1.25 7.43
N ILE A 80 8.47 -0.50 7.54
CA ILE A 80 7.18 -0.87 6.97
C ILE A 80 6.81 0.18 5.93
N VAL A 81 6.57 -0.24 4.69
CA VAL A 81 6.14 0.62 3.59
C VAL A 81 4.81 0.10 3.05
N ASN A 82 3.77 0.88 3.20
CA ASN A 82 2.42 0.54 2.76
C ASN A 82 2.09 1.23 1.44
N LEU A 83 1.54 0.51 0.45
CA LEU A 83 1.04 1.11 -0.78
C LEU A 83 -0.42 1.56 -0.59
N SER A 84 -0.60 2.89 -0.42
CA SER A 84 -1.90 3.55 -0.49
C SER A 84 -2.23 3.90 -1.96
N SER A 85 -2.84 5.04 -2.22
CA SER A 85 -3.15 5.59 -3.55
C SER A 85 -3.58 7.04 -3.42
N VAL A 86 -3.45 7.83 -4.48
CA VAL A 86 -4.12 9.14 -4.59
C VAL A 86 -5.64 9.02 -4.42
N SER A 87 -6.25 7.90 -4.86
CA SER A 87 -7.68 7.63 -4.59
C SER A 87 -7.99 7.54 -3.09
N GLY A 88 -7.04 7.12 -2.25
CA GLY A 88 -7.17 7.14 -0.80
C GLY A 88 -6.98 8.52 -0.18
N VAL A 89 -6.37 9.46 -0.91
CA VAL A 89 -6.14 10.85 -0.47
C VAL A 89 -7.32 11.73 -0.88
N MET A 90 -7.72 11.65 -2.16
CA MET A 90 -8.70 12.57 -2.77
C MET A 90 -10.09 11.96 -2.95
N GLY A 91 -10.22 10.63 -2.90
CA GLY A 91 -11.38 9.93 -3.41
C GLY A 91 -11.34 9.78 -4.94
N ASN A 92 -12.12 8.85 -5.47
CA ASN A 92 -12.32 8.69 -6.91
C ASN A 92 -13.71 8.13 -7.19
N ALA A 93 -14.44 8.71 -8.14
CA ALA A 93 -15.74 8.23 -8.55
C ALA A 93 -15.66 6.79 -9.09
N GLY A 94 -16.60 5.93 -8.68
CA GLY A 94 -16.58 4.51 -9.01
C GLY A 94 -15.64 3.65 -8.15
N GLN A 95 -14.91 4.23 -7.21
CA GLN A 95 -13.93 3.55 -6.35
C GLN A 95 -14.23 3.73 -4.86
N ALA A 96 -15.49 3.76 -4.46
CA ALA A 96 -15.84 3.99 -3.05
C ALA A 96 -15.18 2.97 -2.10
N ASN A 97 -15.17 1.67 -2.47
CA ASN A 97 -14.48 0.60 -1.75
C ASN A 97 -12.96 0.78 -1.74
N TYR A 98 -12.37 1.03 -2.90
CA TYR A 98 -10.92 1.17 -3.04
C TYR A 98 -10.40 2.43 -2.33
N SER A 99 -11.06 3.56 -2.52
CA SER A 99 -10.72 4.82 -1.83
C SER A 99 -10.83 4.68 -0.31
N ALA A 100 -11.90 4.06 0.19
CA ALA A 100 -12.07 3.80 1.62
C ALA A 100 -10.95 2.89 2.17
N ALA A 101 -10.62 1.78 1.46
CA ALA A 101 -9.55 0.88 1.86
C ALA A 101 -8.19 1.58 1.89
N LYS A 102 -7.86 2.36 0.85
CA LYS A 102 -6.59 3.07 0.74
C LYS A 102 -6.48 4.25 1.71
N ALA A 103 -7.57 4.93 2.03
CA ALA A 103 -7.64 5.90 3.12
C ALA A 103 -7.45 5.21 4.49
N GLY A 104 -8.03 4.02 4.67
CA GLY A 104 -7.82 3.19 5.87
C GLY A 104 -6.34 2.81 6.06
N VAL A 105 -5.62 2.50 4.98
CA VAL A 105 -4.17 2.23 5.01
C VAL A 105 -3.39 3.46 5.49
N ILE A 106 -3.80 4.68 5.13
CA ILE A 106 -3.20 5.94 5.63
C ILE A 106 -3.37 6.03 7.16
N GLY A 107 -4.59 5.81 7.67
CA GLY A 107 -4.86 5.82 9.11
C GLY A 107 -4.09 4.72 9.85
N LEU A 108 -4.08 3.50 9.31
CA LEU A 108 -3.32 2.38 9.84
C LEU A 108 -1.81 2.70 9.93
N THR A 109 -1.23 3.26 8.87
CA THR A 109 0.18 3.68 8.82
C THR A 109 0.54 4.61 9.95
N LYS A 110 -0.27 5.66 10.17
CA LYS A 110 -0.04 6.65 11.23
C LYS A 110 -0.15 6.05 12.64
N SER A 111 -1.11 5.15 12.84
CA SER A 111 -1.31 4.48 14.13
C SER A 111 -0.14 3.55 14.45
N VAL A 112 0.26 2.70 13.48
CA VAL A 112 1.39 1.78 13.62
C VAL A 112 2.70 2.54 13.84
N ALA A 113 2.91 3.65 13.13
CA ALA A 113 4.08 4.51 13.33
C ALA A 113 4.16 5.01 14.78
N LYS A 114 3.07 5.54 15.34
CA LYS A 114 3.03 6.01 16.72
C LYS A 114 3.29 4.91 17.74
N GLU A 115 2.75 3.72 17.50
CA GLU A 115 2.86 2.59 18.41
C GLU A 115 4.26 1.97 18.42
N LEU A 116 4.93 1.89 17.25
CA LEU A 116 6.15 1.09 17.09
C LEU A 116 7.44 1.93 17.04
N SER A 117 7.39 3.26 16.88
CA SER A 117 8.59 4.09 16.69
C SER A 117 9.54 4.06 17.88
N SER A 118 9.04 3.95 19.13
CA SER A 118 9.88 3.83 20.34
C SER A 118 10.75 2.57 20.35
N ARG A 119 10.50 1.65 19.44
CA ARG A 119 11.24 0.40 19.25
C ARG A 119 12.14 0.41 18.01
N GLY A 120 12.37 1.58 17.40
CA GLY A 120 13.21 1.72 16.21
C GLY A 120 12.55 1.18 14.94
N ILE A 121 11.21 1.21 14.85
CA ILE A 121 10.47 0.74 13.69
C ILE A 121 9.82 1.92 13.01
N ASN A 122 10.13 2.14 11.71
CA ASN A 122 9.48 3.14 10.89
C ASN A 122 8.29 2.52 10.13
N CYS A 123 7.22 3.26 10.02
CA CYS A 123 6.06 2.87 9.22
C CYS A 123 5.58 4.07 8.39
N ASN A 124 5.67 3.96 7.07
CA ASN A 124 5.29 5.01 6.14
C ASN A 124 4.40 4.43 5.03
N ALA A 125 3.72 5.31 4.30
CA ALA A 125 2.96 4.92 3.12
C ALA A 125 3.41 5.70 1.90
N ILE A 126 3.24 5.11 0.73
CA ILE A 126 3.32 5.78 -0.57
C ILE A 126 1.90 5.88 -1.11
N ALA A 127 1.55 7.02 -1.70
CA ALA A 127 0.31 7.24 -2.43
C ALA A 127 0.65 7.41 -3.93
N PRO A 128 0.68 6.31 -4.71
CA PRO A 128 0.88 6.39 -6.15
C PRO A 128 -0.26 7.14 -6.83
N GLY A 129 0.09 7.93 -7.86
CA GLY A 129 -0.86 8.50 -8.80
C GLY A 129 -1.23 7.51 -9.89
N PHE A 130 -1.37 8.03 -11.11
CA PHE A 130 -1.67 7.22 -12.29
C PHE A 130 -0.40 6.58 -12.86
N ILE A 131 -0.20 5.28 -12.53
CA ILE A 131 0.98 4.50 -12.88
C ILE A 131 0.66 3.56 -14.02
N GLU A 132 1.55 3.48 -15.00
CA GLU A 132 1.42 2.56 -16.13
C GLU A 132 1.66 1.12 -15.67
N THR A 133 0.60 0.31 -15.74
CA THR A 133 0.55 -1.09 -15.33
C THR A 133 -0.42 -1.85 -16.23
N GLU A 134 -0.46 -3.16 -16.16
CA GLU A 134 -1.49 -3.96 -16.85
C GLU A 134 -2.92 -3.50 -16.51
N MET A 135 -3.14 -3.07 -15.30
CA MET A 135 -4.45 -2.56 -14.84
C MET A 135 -4.87 -1.28 -15.59
N THR A 136 -3.93 -0.36 -15.85
CA THR A 136 -4.18 0.89 -16.57
C THR A 136 -4.08 0.72 -18.08
N ALA A 137 -3.45 -0.35 -18.57
CA ALA A 137 -3.34 -0.68 -19.98
C ALA A 137 -4.70 -0.93 -20.65
N ALA A 138 -5.67 -1.43 -19.88
CA ALA A 138 -7.02 -1.71 -20.36
C ALA A 138 -7.91 -0.46 -20.59
N MET A 139 -7.44 0.75 -20.20
CA MET A 139 -8.18 1.99 -20.39
C MET A 139 -8.15 2.43 -21.86
N THR A 140 -9.24 3.09 -22.31
CA THR A 140 -9.27 3.71 -23.64
C THR A 140 -8.29 4.90 -23.73
N ASP A 141 -7.77 5.18 -24.92
CA ASP A 141 -6.82 6.29 -25.13
C ASP A 141 -7.41 7.63 -24.67
N LYS A 142 -8.68 7.88 -24.94
CA LYS A 142 -9.39 9.09 -24.50
C LYS A 142 -9.42 9.22 -22.97
N ALA A 143 -9.61 8.11 -22.24
CA ALA A 143 -9.62 8.12 -20.79
C ALA A 143 -8.19 8.34 -20.23
N LYS A 144 -7.17 7.78 -20.87
CA LYS A 144 -5.76 8.02 -20.53
C LYS A 144 -5.38 9.48 -20.72
N GLU A 145 -5.70 10.06 -21.87
CA GLU A 145 -5.43 11.48 -22.16
C GLU A 145 -6.11 12.40 -21.14
N ALA A 146 -7.38 12.15 -20.82
CA ALA A 146 -8.10 12.92 -19.81
C ALA A 146 -7.44 12.80 -18.41
N THR A 147 -6.94 11.63 -18.06
CA THR A 147 -6.23 11.43 -16.79
C THR A 147 -4.86 12.12 -16.79
N ILE A 148 -4.10 12.04 -17.90
CA ILE A 148 -2.80 12.71 -18.03
C ILE A 148 -2.95 14.23 -17.95
N ALA A 149 -4.03 14.78 -18.49
CA ALA A 149 -4.32 16.22 -18.43
C ALA A 149 -4.49 16.73 -16.98
N MET A 150 -4.82 15.84 -16.02
CA MET A 150 -4.92 16.17 -14.59
C MET A 150 -3.59 16.06 -13.84
N ILE A 151 -2.52 15.59 -14.50
CA ILE A 151 -1.21 15.40 -13.89
C ILE A 151 -0.31 16.60 -14.25
N PRO A 152 0.09 17.45 -13.29
CA PRO A 152 0.95 18.60 -13.57
C PRO A 152 2.26 18.27 -14.31
N LEU A 153 2.87 17.10 -14.05
CA LEU A 153 4.06 16.66 -14.80
C LEU A 153 3.75 16.18 -16.22
N GLY A 154 2.48 16.16 -16.67
CA GLY A 154 2.06 15.87 -18.05
C GLY A 154 2.35 14.46 -18.55
N ARG A 155 2.61 13.50 -17.65
CA ARG A 155 2.88 12.10 -18.01
C ARG A 155 2.35 11.13 -16.95
N THR A 156 2.14 9.89 -17.34
CA THR A 156 1.94 8.77 -16.40
C THR A 156 3.23 8.52 -15.61
N GLY A 157 3.09 8.02 -14.38
CA GLY A 157 4.20 7.47 -13.63
C GLY A 157 4.54 6.06 -14.13
N GLN A 158 5.77 5.65 -13.90
CA GLN A 158 6.25 4.29 -14.17
C GLN A 158 6.36 3.49 -12.86
N THR A 159 6.26 2.17 -12.94
CA THR A 159 6.47 1.30 -11.75
C THR A 159 7.81 1.55 -11.08
N SER A 160 8.84 1.92 -11.86
CA SER A 160 10.15 2.30 -11.35
C SER A 160 10.14 3.58 -10.52
N ASP A 161 9.22 4.54 -10.77
CA ASP A 161 9.08 5.74 -9.96
C ASP A 161 8.61 5.37 -8.55
N ILE A 162 7.67 4.42 -8.45
CA ILE A 162 7.21 3.90 -7.17
C ILE A 162 8.29 3.07 -6.47
N ALA A 163 8.99 2.19 -7.20
CA ALA A 163 10.07 1.35 -6.65
C ALA A 163 11.19 2.18 -6.02
N LYS A 164 11.57 3.31 -6.62
CA LYS A 164 12.56 4.25 -6.06
C LYS A 164 12.08 4.87 -4.74
N ALA A 165 10.81 5.24 -4.64
CA ALA A 165 10.22 5.77 -3.42
C ALA A 165 10.14 4.70 -2.32
N VAL A 166 9.79 3.44 -2.69
CA VAL A 166 9.85 2.30 -1.76
C VAL A 166 11.28 2.09 -1.26
N LEU A 167 12.27 2.08 -2.15
CA LEU A 167 13.68 1.92 -1.79
C LEU A 167 14.15 3.00 -0.82
N PHE A 168 13.79 4.26 -1.06
CA PHE A 168 14.09 5.38 -0.16
C PHE A 168 13.50 5.14 1.24
N LEU A 169 12.20 4.83 1.33
CA LEU A 169 11.54 4.60 2.62
C LEU A 169 11.97 3.31 3.32
N ALA A 170 12.54 2.35 2.60
CA ALA A 170 13.05 1.09 3.14
C ALA A 170 14.53 1.16 3.55
N SER A 171 15.25 2.24 3.19
CA SER A 171 16.67 2.44 3.48
C SER A 171 16.91 3.28 4.74
N ASP A 172 18.17 3.43 5.14
CA ASP A 172 18.64 4.31 6.22
C ASP A 172 18.46 5.80 5.92
N MET A 173 18.37 6.18 4.65
CA MET A 173 18.06 7.56 4.24
C MET A 173 16.75 8.10 4.83
N SER A 174 15.86 7.23 5.28
CA SER A 174 14.57 7.59 5.86
C SER A 174 14.47 7.28 7.37
N ASP A 175 15.58 7.15 8.09
CA ASP A 175 15.57 6.74 9.50
C ASP A 175 14.80 7.69 10.42
N TYR A 176 14.77 8.98 10.09
CA TYR A 176 14.02 9.99 10.85
C TYR A 176 12.63 10.29 10.25
N ILE A 177 12.13 9.41 9.35
CA ILE A 177 10.84 9.56 8.69
C ILE A 177 9.91 8.42 9.15
N THR A 178 8.80 8.77 9.84
CA THR A 178 7.78 7.79 10.23
C THR A 178 6.39 8.44 10.27
N GLY A 179 5.35 7.67 9.97
CA GLY A 179 3.97 8.13 9.92
C GLY A 179 3.62 9.00 8.71
N GLN A 180 4.52 9.10 7.71
CA GLN A 180 4.34 9.96 6.55
C GLN A 180 3.65 9.22 5.40
N ILE A 181 2.95 10.02 4.60
CA ILE A 181 2.32 9.57 3.35
C ILE A 181 3.01 10.35 2.22
N LEU A 182 3.85 9.64 1.46
CA LEU A 182 4.59 10.22 0.34
C LEU A 182 3.78 10.06 -0.95
N SER A 183 3.24 11.16 -1.47
CA SER A 183 2.61 11.15 -2.80
C SER A 183 3.69 11.01 -3.88
N VAL A 184 3.47 10.07 -4.80
CA VAL A 184 4.31 9.84 -6.00
C VAL A 184 3.37 9.80 -7.19
N ASP A 185 2.89 10.97 -7.60
CA ASP A 185 1.69 11.15 -8.41
C ASP A 185 1.85 12.21 -9.51
N GLY A 186 3.03 12.79 -9.68
CA GLY A 186 3.27 13.85 -10.64
C GLY A 186 2.55 15.16 -10.31
N GLY A 187 2.11 15.35 -9.08
CA GLY A 187 1.37 16.53 -8.61
C GLY A 187 -0.15 16.38 -8.75
N MET A 188 -0.67 15.17 -9.00
CA MET A 188 -2.10 14.94 -9.22
C MET A 188 -2.97 15.28 -7.99
N ALA A 189 -2.42 15.16 -6.79
CA ALA A 189 -3.11 15.37 -5.51
C ALA A 189 -2.71 16.68 -4.79
N ILE A 190 -2.38 17.74 -5.53
CA ILE A 190 -2.12 19.08 -4.99
C ILE A 190 -3.21 20.07 -5.35
#